data_80acd32d31fef52ab20e7c27bd793f9f
#
_entry.id   80acd32d31fef52ab20e7c27bd793f9f
#
_cell.length_a   1.000
_cell.length_b   1.000
_cell.length_c   1.000
_cell.angle_alpha   90.00
_cell.angle_beta   90.00
_cell.angle_gamma   90.00
#
_symmetry.space_group_name_H-M   'P 1'
#
loop_
_entity.id
_entity.type
_entity.pdbx_description
1 polymer ?
#
loop_
_entity_poly.entity_id
_entity_poly.type
_entity_poly.pdbx_seq_one_letter_code
_entity_poly.pdbx_strand_id
1 'polypeptide(L)'
;MTNTDTMRDKFSLRTRVLSGGTPKLKHWGIDSETGKLLDVLVGPIDHFKAILPTNAMNKKMIRDGVLLDVEGANIQYQEVLDCYRDFGATIHITPADPHLPLQIWARDGSYMTPWGMVVGQMAQWWRRGEYGPIMDFCANNDLPIYEKVTAGCAEGGDFMMIRPDLAIMGYSGDRSQEEGALQVKQWLNNEGVEVFLYSFDSHFVHADVTIVMLTDTLAAAVTDVVDPQL
;
A
#
# COMPACT_ATOMS: atom_id res chain seq x y z
N MET A 1 -0.03 31.94 18.38
CA MET A 1 0.19 30.61 17.75
C MET A 1 1.34 30.77 16.77
N THR A 2 2.42 30.08 17.01
CA THR A 2 3.62 30.18 16.17
C THR A 2 3.43 29.34 14.92
N ASN A 3 4.08 29.70 13.80
CA ASN A 3 3.99 29.02 12.51
C ASN A 3 4.39 27.51 12.60
N THR A 4 5.06 27.11 13.69
CA THR A 4 5.44 25.74 14.04
C THR A 4 4.26 24.88 14.54
N ASP A 5 3.25 25.49 15.17
CA ASP A 5 2.09 24.75 15.69
C ASP A 5 1.15 24.35 14.54
N THR A 6 0.99 25.24 13.53
CA THR A 6 0.21 24.96 12.31
C THR A 6 0.88 23.91 11.41
N MET A 7 2.20 23.79 11.41
CA MET A 7 2.90 22.71 10.71
C MET A 7 2.77 21.36 11.44
N ARG A 8 2.87 21.35 12.76
CA ARG A 8 2.64 20.14 13.56
C ARG A 8 1.25 19.57 13.35
N ASP A 9 0.22 20.41 13.25
CA ASP A 9 -1.15 19.97 13.02
C ASP A 9 -1.37 19.41 11.60
N LYS A 10 -0.63 19.92 10.60
CA LYS A 10 -0.70 19.42 9.22
C LYS A 10 0.05 18.08 9.00
N PHE A 11 1.07 17.83 9.79
CA PHE A 11 1.89 16.60 9.72
C PHE A 11 1.79 15.80 11.00
N SER A 12 0.63 15.82 11.68
CA SER A 12 0.48 15.11 12.95
C SER A 12 0.68 13.60 12.76
N LEU A 13 1.93 13.19 12.94
CA LEU A 13 2.19 11.85 13.42
C LEU A 13 1.39 11.72 14.72
N ARG A 14 0.37 10.87 14.72
CA ARG A 14 -0.45 10.69 15.92
C ARG A 14 0.46 10.21 17.04
N THR A 15 0.50 10.99 18.10
CA THR A 15 1.18 10.56 19.33
C THR A 15 0.37 9.39 19.89
N ARG A 16 0.95 8.20 19.90
CA ARG A 16 0.32 7.03 20.51
C ARG A 16 0.11 7.28 21.99
N VAL A 17 -1.10 7.03 22.44
CA VAL A 17 -1.38 6.90 23.86
C VAL A 17 -1.04 5.46 24.24
N LEU A 18 0.01 5.28 25.00
CA LEU A 18 0.58 3.99 25.40
C LEU A 18 -0.38 3.04 26.15
N SER A 19 -1.61 3.45 26.41
CA SER A 19 -2.50 2.69 27.29
C SER A 19 -3.98 2.67 26.89
N GLY A 20 -4.34 2.95 25.64
CA GLY A 20 -5.76 3.01 25.34
C GLY A 20 -6.16 3.01 23.87
N GLY A 21 -5.24 2.73 22.99
CA GLY A 21 -5.49 2.70 21.54
C GLY A 21 -5.66 4.09 20.91
N THR A 22 -5.19 4.22 19.70
CA THR A 22 -5.41 5.41 18.89
C THR A 22 -6.88 5.46 18.45
N PRO A 23 -7.59 6.61 18.51
CA PRO A 23 -8.96 6.69 18.01
C PRO A 23 -9.03 6.32 16.52
N LYS A 24 -9.94 5.42 16.16
CA LYS A 24 -10.19 5.07 14.76
C LYS A 24 -10.71 6.28 13.99
N LEU A 25 -10.36 6.37 12.71
CA LEU A 25 -10.87 7.39 11.82
C LEU A 25 -12.36 7.16 11.54
N LYS A 26 -13.13 8.25 11.44
CA LYS A 26 -14.51 8.20 10.96
C LYS A 26 -14.60 8.12 9.43
N HIS A 27 -13.58 8.66 8.75
CA HIS A 27 -13.42 8.69 7.30
C HIS A 27 -12.01 8.20 6.98
N TRP A 28 -11.79 7.68 5.79
CA TRP A 28 -10.51 7.14 5.31
C TRP A 28 -10.03 5.85 6.00
N GLY A 29 -10.60 5.46 7.12
CA GLY A 29 -10.16 4.26 7.83
C GLY A 29 -10.58 2.99 7.10
N ILE A 30 -9.68 2.01 7.01
CA ILE A 30 -9.94 0.66 6.51
C ILE A 30 -9.70 -0.32 7.64
N ASP A 31 -10.68 -1.17 7.92
CA ASP A 31 -10.61 -2.24 8.90
C ASP A 31 -10.93 -3.64 8.32
N SER A 32 -11.05 -3.73 6.99
CA SER A 32 -11.32 -4.97 6.26
C SER A 32 -10.94 -4.81 4.78
N GLU A 33 -10.46 -5.89 4.15
CA GLU A 33 -10.24 -5.95 2.69
C GLU A 33 -11.55 -6.08 1.90
N THR A 34 -12.66 -6.44 2.54
CA THR A 34 -13.93 -6.80 1.89
C THR A 34 -15.06 -5.83 2.20
N GLY A 35 -14.78 -4.76 2.91
CA GLY A 35 -15.73 -3.68 3.16
C GLY A 35 -16.12 -2.95 1.87
N LYS A 36 -17.27 -2.23 1.90
CA LYS A 36 -17.68 -1.38 0.76
C LYS A 36 -16.62 -0.31 0.50
N LEU A 37 -16.05 -0.30 -0.71
CA LEU A 37 -15.11 0.71 -1.15
C LEU A 37 -15.86 2.05 -1.35
N LEU A 38 -15.46 3.07 -0.59
CA LEU A 38 -16.04 4.42 -0.69
C LEU A 38 -15.10 5.39 -1.40
N ASP A 39 -13.82 5.30 -1.07
CA ASP A 39 -12.75 6.13 -1.61
C ASP A 39 -11.56 5.26 -2.00
N VAL A 40 -10.92 5.57 -3.12
CA VAL A 40 -9.72 4.88 -3.58
C VAL A 40 -8.63 5.88 -3.96
N LEU A 41 -7.42 5.68 -3.46
CA LEU A 41 -6.23 6.42 -3.86
C LEU A 41 -5.50 5.64 -4.95
N VAL A 42 -5.33 6.24 -6.10
CA VAL A 42 -4.61 5.67 -7.24
C VAL A 42 -3.40 6.52 -7.58
N GLY A 43 -2.42 5.90 -8.20
CA GLY A 43 -1.26 6.60 -8.75
C GLY A 43 -1.50 7.07 -10.19
N PRO A 44 -0.89 8.18 -10.63
CA PRO A 44 -1.01 8.68 -11.99
C PRO A 44 -0.26 7.79 -12.98
N ILE A 45 -0.80 7.67 -14.20
CA ILE A 45 -0.16 6.92 -15.30
C ILE A 45 0.78 7.78 -16.14
N ASP A 46 0.78 9.08 -15.97
CA ASP A 46 1.41 10.10 -16.84
C ASP A 46 2.86 9.78 -17.22
N HIS A 47 3.63 9.21 -16.31
CA HIS A 47 5.05 8.94 -16.48
C HIS A 47 5.40 7.45 -16.62
N PHE A 48 4.39 6.57 -16.69
CA PHE A 48 4.57 5.15 -16.96
C PHE A 48 4.79 4.92 -18.46
N LYS A 49 6.07 4.91 -18.90
CA LYS A 49 6.44 4.91 -20.33
C LYS A 49 7.40 3.79 -20.73
N ALA A 50 7.83 2.96 -19.77
CA ALA A 50 8.76 1.87 -20.04
C ALA A 50 8.58 0.72 -19.04
N ILE A 51 8.90 -0.49 -19.48
CA ILE A 51 9.03 -1.64 -18.60
C ILE A 51 10.37 -1.52 -17.88
N LEU A 52 10.33 -1.45 -16.54
CA LEU A 52 11.52 -1.44 -15.70
C LEU A 52 11.80 -2.85 -15.14
N PRO A 53 13.06 -3.21 -14.85
CA PRO A 53 13.42 -4.57 -14.41
C PRO A 53 13.06 -4.83 -12.94
N THR A 54 11.81 -4.57 -12.57
CA THR A 54 11.29 -4.56 -11.20
C THR A 54 11.04 -5.95 -10.62
N ASN A 55 10.83 -6.94 -11.48
CA ASN A 55 10.56 -8.34 -11.10
C ASN A 55 11.03 -9.30 -12.20
N ALA A 56 10.91 -10.61 -11.95
CA ALA A 56 11.36 -11.64 -12.88
C ALA A 56 10.65 -11.58 -14.25
N MET A 57 9.34 -11.28 -14.26
CA MET A 57 8.56 -11.15 -15.50
C MET A 57 9.03 -9.96 -16.32
N ASN A 58 9.17 -8.79 -15.71
CA ASN A 58 9.65 -7.59 -16.38
C ASN A 58 11.07 -7.75 -16.93
N LYS A 59 11.96 -8.40 -16.17
CA LYS A 59 13.30 -8.75 -16.64
C LYS A 59 13.24 -9.67 -17.86
N LYS A 60 12.31 -10.63 -17.90
CA LYS A 60 12.08 -11.49 -19.06
C LYS A 60 11.57 -10.69 -20.25
N MET A 61 10.54 -9.86 -20.06
CA MET A 61 9.98 -9.02 -21.13
C MET A 61 11.05 -8.13 -21.77
N ILE A 62 11.90 -7.49 -20.96
CA ILE A 62 13.02 -6.67 -21.45
C ILE A 62 14.01 -7.50 -22.29
N ARG A 63 14.39 -8.70 -21.83
CA ARG A 63 15.27 -9.60 -22.59
C ARG A 63 14.67 -10.05 -23.90
N ASP A 64 13.35 -10.26 -23.93
CA ASP A 64 12.61 -10.68 -25.11
C ASP A 64 12.32 -9.50 -26.08
N GLY A 65 12.78 -8.26 -25.74
CA GLY A 65 12.60 -7.06 -26.56
C GLY A 65 11.17 -6.51 -26.57
N VAL A 66 10.35 -6.88 -25.58
CA VAL A 66 8.98 -6.38 -25.46
C VAL A 66 9.01 -4.91 -25.06
N LEU A 67 8.31 -4.09 -25.82
CA LEU A 67 8.10 -2.68 -25.52
C LEU A 67 6.73 -2.48 -24.82
N LEU A 68 6.66 -1.49 -23.95
CA LEU A 68 5.39 -1.08 -23.36
C LEU A 68 4.51 -0.46 -24.44
N ASP A 69 3.31 -0.97 -24.60
CA ASP A 69 2.24 -0.30 -25.32
C ASP A 69 1.65 0.80 -24.41
N VAL A 70 2.18 2.01 -24.57
CA VAL A 70 1.80 3.16 -23.73
C VAL A 70 0.34 3.56 -23.97
N GLU A 71 -0.15 3.48 -25.22
CA GLU A 71 -1.52 3.81 -25.56
C GLU A 71 -2.50 2.78 -24.95
N GLY A 72 -2.23 1.50 -25.16
CA GLY A 72 -3.01 0.42 -24.55
C GLY A 72 -3.02 0.48 -23.03
N ALA A 73 -1.87 0.79 -22.40
CA ALA A 73 -1.79 0.96 -20.94
C ALA A 73 -2.68 2.12 -20.46
N ASN A 74 -2.71 3.25 -21.17
CA ASN A 74 -3.59 4.38 -20.83
C ASN A 74 -5.07 4.01 -20.97
N ILE A 75 -5.46 3.28 -22.02
CA ILE A 75 -6.84 2.81 -22.20
C ILE A 75 -7.23 1.91 -21.03
N GLN A 76 -6.43 0.90 -20.72
CA GLN A 76 -6.68 -0.02 -19.61
C GLN A 76 -6.73 0.69 -18.25
N TYR A 77 -5.89 1.69 -18.05
CA TYR A 77 -5.94 2.51 -16.83
C TYR A 77 -7.28 3.24 -16.70
N GLN A 78 -7.80 3.83 -17.77
CA GLN A 78 -9.13 4.47 -17.76
C GLN A 78 -10.25 3.46 -17.48
N GLU A 79 -10.18 2.27 -18.05
CA GLU A 79 -11.15 1.18 -17.79
C GLU A 79 -11.18 0.82 -16.29
N VAL A 80 -10.03 0.77 -15.62
CA VAL A 80 -9.95 0.55 -14.15
C VAL A 80 -10.59 1.71 -13.39
N LEU A 81 -10.32 2.96 -13.78
CA LEU A 81 -10.93 4.13 -13.14
C LEU A 81 -12.45 4.15 -13.33
N ASP A 82 -12.93 3.79 -14.53
CA ASP A 82 -14.35 3.72 -14.82
C ASP A 82 -15.03 2.61 -14.00
N CYS A 83 -14.38 1.48 -13.83
CA CYS A 83 -14.86 0.42 -12.94
C CYS A 83 -15.05 0.93 -11.50
N TYR A 84 -14.10 1.67 -10.93
CA TYR A 84 -14.28 2.28 -9.60
C TYR A 84 -15.47 3.26 -9.57
N ARG A 85 -15.64 4.09 -10.59
CA ARG A 85 -16.77 5.03 -10.69
C ARG A 85 -18.12 4.31 -10.76
N ASP A 86 -18.19 3.24 -11.55
CA ASP A 86 -19.41 2.44 -11.72
C ASP A 86 -19.83 1.76 -10.42
N PHE A 87 -18.88 1.38 -9.57
CA PHE A 87 -19.13 0.91 -8.20
C PHE A 87 -19.41 2.02 -7.19
N GLY A 88 -19.36 3.29 -7.61
CA GLY A 88 -19.65 4.45 -6.77
C GLY A 88 -18.53 4.86 -5.83
N ALA A 89 -17.29 4.45 -6.11
CA ALA A 89 -16.14 4.90 -5.34
C ALA A 89 -15.67 6.29 -5.81
N THR A 90 -15.27 7.13 -4.86
CA THR A 90 -14.58 8.38 -5.14
C THR A 90 -13.11 8.11 -5.43
N ILE A 91 -12.62 8.58 -6.58
CA ILE A 91 -11.23 8.38 -6.99
C ILE A 91 -10.41 9.60 -6.59
N HIS A 92 -9.31 9.34 -5.92
CA HIS A 92 -8.26 10.31 -5.59
C HIS A 92 -6.98 9.91 -6.31
N ILE A 93 -6.28 10.88 -6.90
CA ILE A 93 -5.05 10.62 -7.64
C ILE A 93 -3.92 11.38 -6.96
N THR A 94 -2.80 10.70 -6.68
CA THR A 94 -1.60 11.37 -6.16
C THR A 94 -1.01 12.34 -7.21
N PRO A 95 -0.35 13.43 -6.79
CA PRO A 95 0.33 14.31 -7.74
C PRO A 95 1.34 13.53 -8.60
N ALA A 96 1.32 13.80 -9.92
CA ALA A 96 2.26 13.20 -10.85
C ALA A 96 3.66 13.82 -10.71
N ASP A 97 4.70 12.99 -10.66
CA ASP A 97 6.10 13.41 -10.63
C ASP A 97 6.85 12.73 -11.79
N PRO A 98 7.50 13.51 -12.70
CA PRO A 98 8.23 12.96 -13.85
C PRO A 98 9.42 12.09 -13.48
N HIS A 99 9.91 12.16 -12.25
CA HIS A 99 10.99 11.31 -11.73
C HIS A 99 10.52 9.98 -11.14
N LEU A 100 9.19 9.77 -11.08
CA LEU A 100 8.56 8.60 -10.44
C LEU A 100 7.74 7.79 -11.46
N PRO A 101 8.38 7.04 -12.35
CA PRO A 101 7.71 6.38 -13.48
C PRO A 101 6.80 5.21 -13.06
N LEU A 102 6.81 4.79 -11.80
CA LEU A 102 6.03 3.66 -11.30
C LEU A 102 4.93 4.06 -10.30
N GLN A 103 4.59 5.35 -10.21
CA GLN A 103 3.53 5.84 -9.33
C GLN A 103 2.17 5.16 -9.56
N ILE A 104 1.91 4.63 -10.75
CA ILE A 104 0.70 3.87 -11.07
C ILE A 104 0.45 2.72 -10.06
N TRP A 105 1.49 2.19 -9.43
CA TRP A 105 1.42 1.16 -8.40
C TRP A 105 1.33 1.77 -6.99
N ALA A 106 0.32 2.62 -6.76
CA ALA A 106 0.17 3.37 -5.49
C ALA A 106 0.00 2.47 -4.27
N ARG A 107 -0.55 1.27 -4.43
CA ARG A 107 -0.71 0.26 -3.38
C ARG A 107 0.61 -0.05 -2.67
N ASP A 108 1.73 -0.09 -3.41
CA ASP A 108 3.02 -0.48 -2.84
C ASP A 108 3.59 0.59 -1.91
N GLY A 109 3.39 1.88 -2.26
CA GLY A 109 3.97 3.01 -1.52
C GLY A 109 3.25 3.35 -0.22
N SER A 110 1.99 2.92 -0.07
CA SER A 110 1.18 3.22 1.12
C SER A 110 -0.02 2.29 1.25
N TYR A 111 -0.54 2.19 2.47
CA TYR A 111 -1.76 1.44 2.76
C TYR A 111 -2.52 2.04 3.93
N MET A 112 -3.82 1.83 3.93
CA MET A 112 -4.69 2.38 4.96
C MET A 112 -4.88 1.41 6.13
N THR A 113 -5.03 2.01 7.31
CA THR A 113 -5.43 1.34 8.54
C THR A 113 -6.63 2.06 9.15
N PRO A 114 -7.29 1.51 10.18
CA PRO A 114 -8.35 2.24 10.88
C PRO A 114 -7.90 3.59 11.49
N TRP A 115 -6.60 3.78 11.67
CA TRP A 115 -6.02 4.95 12.36
C TRP A 115 -5.38 5.97 11.43
N GLY A 116 -5.24 5.66 10.17
CA GLY A 116 -4.63 6.52 9.16
C GLY A 116 -3.77 5.74 8.18
N MET A 117 -3.09 6.48 7.33
CA MET A 117 -2.20 5.93 6.33
C MET A 117 -0.88 5.48 6.93
N VAL A 118 -0.43 4.29 6.56
CA VAL A 118 0.97 3.89 6.72
C VAL A 118 1.70 4.26 5.43
N VAL A 119 2.78 5.01 5.57
CA VAL A 119 3.69 5.32 4.46
C VAL A 119 4.76 4.25 4.42
N GLY A 120 4.80 3.49 3.32
CA GLY A 120 5.75 2.42 3.10
C GLY A 120 7.17 2.90 2.87
N GLN A 121 8.12 1.99 3.01
CA GLN A 121 9.50 2.18 2.58
C GLN A 121 9.78 1.23 1.43
N MET A 122 9.98 1.82 0.23
CA MET A 122 10.23 1.05 -0.98
C MET A 122 11.63 0.44 -0.98
N ALA A 123 11.74 -0.84 -1.31
CA ALA A 123 13.03 -1.52 -1.44
C ALA A 123 13.79 -1.02 -2.68
N GLN A 124 13.10 -0.86 -3.79
CA GLN A 124 13.71 -0.44 -5.04
C GLN A 124 14.05 1.06 -5.01
N TRP A 125 15.33 1.39 -5.19
CA TRP A 125 15.85 2.75 -5.02
C TRP A 125 15.16 3.79 -5.92
N TRP A 126 14.75 3.42 -7.13
CA TRP A 126 14.05 4.32 -8.08
C TRP A 126 12.58 4.57 -7.71
N ARG A 127 12.02 3.82 -6.74
CA ARG A 127 10.69 4.04 -6.19
C ARG A 127 10.68 4.77 -4.85
N ARG A 128 11.84 4.95 -4.24
CA ARG A 128 11.94 5.52 -2.88
C ARG A 128 11.37 6.93 -2.75
N GLY A 129 11.30 7.69 -3.84
CA GLY A 129 10.69 9.02 -3.84
C GLY A 129 9.15 9.02 -3.83
N GLU A 130 8.49 7.89 -4.07
CA GLU A 130 7.03 7.81 -4.18
C GLU A 130 6.29 8.20 -2.90
N TYR A 131 6.95 8.17 -1.74
CA TYR A 131 6.38 8.66 -0.48
C TYR A 131 6.06 10.17 -0.52
N GLY A 132 6.77 10.97 -1.32
CA GLY A 132 6.58 12.41 -1.40
C GLY A 132 5.15 12.79 -1.84
N PRO A 133 4.71 12.43 -3.05
CA PRO A 133 3.35 12.66 -3.51
C PRO A 133 2.26 12.07 -2.59
N ILE A 134 2.55 10.94 -1.93
CA ILE A 134 1.62 10.34 -0.95
C ILE A 134 1.47 11.25 0.28
N MET A 135 2.58 11.75 0.81
CA MET A 135 2.54 12.68 1.96
C MET A 135 1.89 14.00 1.60
N ASP A 136 2.13 14.53 0.40
CA ASP A 136 1.46 15.72 -0.11
C ASP A 136 -0.05 15.52 -0.22
N PHE A 137 -0.47 14.36 -0.73
CA PHE A 137 -1.89 13.99 -0.76
C PHE A 137 -2.48 13.97 0.66
N CYS A 138 -1.82 13.32 1.60
CA CYS A 138 -2.28 13.27 2.99
C CYS A 138 -2.44 14.68 3.60
N ALA A 139 -1.44 15.55 3.38
CA ALA A 139 -1.46 16.92 3.90
C ALA A 139 -2.58 17.77 3.28
N ASN A 140 -2.84 17.62 1.98
CA ASN A 140 -3.84 18.38 1.26
C ASN A 140 -5.28 17.92 1.54
N ASN A 141 -5.48 16.71 2.06
CA ASN A 141 -6.79 16.12 2.34
C ASN A 141 -7.04 15.91 3.84
N ASP A 142 -6.22 16.51 4.71
CA ASP A 142 -6.29 16.32 6.17
C ASP A 142 -6.32 14.83 6.58
N LEU A 143 -5.69 13.96 5.77
CA LEU A 143 -5.59 12.54 6.02
C LEU A 143 -4.43 12.27 6.99
N PRO A 144 -4.68 11.72 8.17
CA PRO A 144 -3.62 11.45 9.12
C PRO A 144 -2.67 10.35 8.62
N ILE A 145 -1.38 10.60 8.74
CA ILE A 145 -0.37 9.55 8.65
C ILE A 145 -0.32 8.84 10.01
N TYR A 146 -0.65 7.55 10.03
CA TYR A 146 -0.59 6.73 11.23
C TYR A 146 0.86 6.42 11.60
N GLU A 147 1.61 5.91 10.64
CA GLU A 147 3.02 5.60 10.80
C GLU A 147 3.78 5.67 9.47
N LYS A 148 5.11 5.70 9.56
CA LYS A 148 6.01 5.58 8.42
C LYS A 148 7.04 4.49 8.70
N VAL A 149 7.23 3.58 7.74
CA VAL A 149 8.24 2.52 7.83
C VAL A 149 9.64 3.14 7.85
N THR A 150 10.45 2.77 8.84
CA THR A 150 11.81 3.29 9.05
C THR A 150 12.83 2.18 9.32
N ALA A 151 12.38 0.97 9.63
CA ALA A 151 13.24 -0.21 9.80
C ALA A 151 13.04 -1.14 8.59
N GLY A 152 14.10 -1.36 7.83
CA GLY A 152 14.01 -2.14 6.60
C GLY A 152 13.07 -1.53 5.57
N CYS A 153 12.43 -2.38 4.79
CA CYS A 153 11.42 -2.03 3.81
C CYS A 153 10.10 -2.74 4.11
N ALA A 154 8.97 -2.07 3.84
CA ALA A 154 7.64 -2.69 3.82
C ALA A 154 6.79 -1.96 2.79
N GLU A 155 6.24 -2.72 1.85
CA GLU A 155 5.42 -2.26 0.74
C GLU A 155 3.97 -2.72 0.94
N GLY A 156 3.00 -1.91 0.50
CA GLY A 156 1.59 -2.14 0.81
C GLY A 156 0.95 -3.34 0.12
N GLY A 157 1.55 -3.86 -0.97
CA GLY A 157 1.12 -5.11 -1.57
C GLY A 157 1.32 -6.34 -0.67
N ASP A 158 2.10 -6.18 0.41
CA ASP A 158 2.33 -7.22 1.41
C ASP A 158 1.42 -7.09 2.65
N PHE A 159 0.62 -6.03 2.73
CA PHE A 159 -0.26 -5.76 3.85
C PHE A 159 -1.73 -6.03 3.51
N MET A 160 -2.42 -6.78 4.38
CA MET A 160 -3.86 -7.04 4.29
C MET A 160 -4.51 -6.90 5.66
N MET A 161 -5.48 -5.98 5.77
CA MET A 161 -6.34 -5.87 6.95
C MET A 161 -7.54 -6.80 6.76
N ILE A 162 -7.46 -8.02 7.29
CA ILE A 162 -8.46 -9.07 7.06
C ILE A 162 -9.79 -8.69 7.69
N ARG A 163 -9.75 -8.24 8.96
CA ARG A 163 -10.89 -7.78 9.76
C ARG A 163 -10.38 -6.91 10.92
N PRO A 164 -11.25 -6.25 11.70
CA PRO A 164 -10.83 -5.24 12.68
C PRO A 164 -9.82 -5.68 13.74
N ASP A 165 -9.66 -6.97 13.96
CA ASP A 165 -8.76 -7.55 14.97
C ASP A 165 -7.64 -8.41 14.36
N LEU A 166 -7.57 -8.53 13.02
CA LEU A 166 -6.64 -9.42 12.34
C LEU A 166 -6.08 -8.81 11.07
N ALA A 167 -4.76 -8.89 10.90
CA ALA A 167 -4.06 -8.52 9.68
C ALA A 167 -3.01 -9.55 9.29
N ILE A 168 -2.63 -9.56 8.02
CA ILE A 168 -1.47 -10.26 7.49
C ILE A 168 -0.44 -9.23 7.05
N MET A 169 0.83 -9.49 7.34
CA MET A 169 1.96 -8.76 6.79
C MET A 169 2.96 -9.73 6.19
N GLY A 170 3.05 -9.71 4.86
CA GLY A 170 3.98 -10.54 4.09
C GLY A 170 5.40 -9.97 4.07
N TYR A 171 6.38 -10.84 3.83
CA TYR A 171 7.74 -10.45 3.52
C TYR A 171 8.46 -11.54 2.72
N SER A 172 9.27 -11.14 1.75
CA SER A 172 10.08 -12.04 0.92
C SER A 172 11.57 -11.69 0.95
N GLY A 173 11.90 -10.54 1.57
CA GLY A 173 13.25 -10.00 1.56
C GLY A 173 13.58 -9.15 0.32
N ASP A 174 12.81 -9.24 -0.77
CA ASP A 174 13.04 -8.48 -2.00
C ASP A 174 12.30 -7.13 -2.01
N ARG A 175 11.04 -7.11 -1.53
CA ARG A 175 10.20 -5.92 -1.43
C ARG A 175 9.96 -5.55 0.04
N SER A 176 9.22 -6.34 0.75
CA SER A 176 9.17 -6.22 2.20
C SER A 176 10.21 -7.12 2.84
N GLN A 177 10.89 -6.59 3.84
CA GLN A 177 11.90 -7.27 4.66
C GLN A 177 11.31 -7.61 6.02
N GLU A 178 11.87 -8.60 6.70
CA GLU A 178 11.37 -9.03 8.00
C GLU A 178 11.35 -7.91 9.03
N GLU A 179 12.36 -7.04 9.02
CA GLU A 179 12.45 -5.89 9.94
C GLU A 179 11.30 -4.91 9.73
N GLY A 180 10.94 -4.64 8.46
CA GLY A 180 9.79 -3.79 8.12
C GLY A 180 8.47 -4.43 8.54
N ALA A 181 8.31 -5.72 8.28
CA ALA A 181 7.12 -6.48 8.67
C ALA A 181 6.95 -6.54 10.19
N LEU A 182 8.04 -6.75 10.94
CA LEU A 182 8.04 -6.73 12.39
C LEU A 182 7.67 -5.35 12.96
N GLN A 183 8.12 -4.27 12.31
CA GLN A 183 7.77 -2.91 12.71
C GLN A 183 6.25 -2.68 12.54
N VAL A 184 5.67 -3.07 11.41
CA VAL A 184 4.22 -2.98 11.16
C VAL A 184 3.44 -3.82 12.18
N LYS A 185 3.87 -5.06 12.41
CA LYS A 185 3.26 -5.94 13.41
C LYS A 185 3.25 -5.30 14.79
N GLN A 186 4.36 -4.71 15.22
CA GLN A 186 4.44 -4.06 16.51
C GLN A 186 3.43 -2.90 16.64
N TRP A 187 3.29 -2.07 15.60
CA TRP A 187 2.34 -0.96 15.62
C TRP A 187 0.91 -1.44 15.78
N LEU A 188 0.50 -2.42 14.98
CA LEU A 188 -0.86 -2.93 14.98
C LEU A 188 -1.19 -3.73 16.25
N ASN A 189 -0.23 -4.51 16.76
CA ASN A 189 -0.40 -5.21 18.04
C ASN A 189 -0.65 -4.23 19.20
N ASN A 190 -0.03 -3.03 19.18
CA ASN A 190 -0.28 -2.00 20.18
C ASN A 190 -1.71 -1.43 20.11
N GLU A 191 -2.37 -1.57 18.96
CA GLU A 191 -3.77 -1.19 18.75
C GLU A 191 -4.75 -2.37 18.96
N GLY A 192 -4.25 -3.53 19.37
CA GLY A 192 -5.05 -4.72 19.64
C GLY A 192 -5.37 -5.57 18.40
N VAL A 193 -4.67 -5.36 17.29
CA VAL A 193 -4.78 -6.19 16.08
C VAL A 193 -3.74 -7.29 16.14
N GLU A 194 -4.16 -8.54 16.01
CA GLU A 194 -3.23 -9.66 15.78
C GLU A 194 -2.68 -9.59 14.35
N VAL A 195 -1.36 -9.76 14.21
CA VAL A 195 -0.71 -9.73 12.89
C VAL A 195 0.02 -11.03 12.63
N PHE A 196 -0.42 -11.77 11.62
CA PHE A 196 0.31 -12.90 11.09
C PHE A 196 1.41 -12.42 10.16
N LEU A 197 2.63 -12.88 10.40
CA LEU A 197 3.74 -12.68 9.48
C LEU A 197 3.76 -13.83 8.49
N TYR A 198 3.73 -13.49 7.19
CA TYR A 198 3.72 -14.44 6.10
C TYR A 198 5.01 -14.32 5.29
N SER A 199 5.89 -15.32 5.41
CA SER A 199 7.08 -15.42 4.57
C SER A 199 6.76 -16.16 3.29
N PHE A 200 7.14 -15.60 2.13
CA PHE A 200 6.88 -16.18 0.81
C PHE A 200 8.08 -16.01 -0.13
N ASP A 201 8.09 -16.77 -1.23
CA ASP A 201 9.15 -16.69 -2.24
C ASP A 201 9.09 -15.35 -3.00
N SER A 202 10.23 -14.67 -3.11
CA SER A 202 10.38 -13.38 -3.80
C SER A 202 9.98 -13.40 -5.28
N HIS A 203 9.81 -14.58 -5.87
CA HIS A 203 9.23 -14.73 -7.22
C HIS A 203 7.85 -14.08 -7.34
N PHE A 204 7.08 -14.10 -6.27
CA PHE A 204 5.70 -13.59 -6.24
C PHE A 204 5.60 -12.09 -5.96
N VAL A 205 6.64 -11.36 -5.96
CA VAL A 205 6.68 -9.89 -5.80
C VAL A 205 6.05 -9.41 -4.50
N HIS A 206 4.73 -9.65 -4.29
CA HIS A 206 3.95 -9.28 -3.12
C HIS A 206 3.01 -10.40 -2.67
N ALA A 207 2.58 -10.35 -1.42
CA ALA A 207 1.67 -11.32 -0.83
C ALA A 207 0.27 -11.28 -1.47
N ASP A 208 -0.22 -10.10 -1.90
CA ASP A 208 -1.52 -9.91 -2.51
C ASP A 208 -1.69 -10.57 -3.90
N VAL A 209 -0.60 -11.05 -4.52
CA VAL A 209 -0.69 -11.89 -5.72
C VAL A 209 -0.85 -13.38 -5.39
N THR A 210 -0.71 -13.76 -4.13
CA THR A 210 -0.82 -15.17 -3.69
C THR A 210 -2.07 -15.44 -2.87
N ILE A 211 -2.62 -14.42 -2.21
CA ILE A 211 -3.83 -14.51 -1.39
C ILE A 211 -4.66 -13.23 -1.52
N VAL A 212 -5.97 -13.37 -1.66
CA VAL A 212 -6.92 -12.25 -1.66
C VAL A 212 -8.18 -12.63 -0.90
N MET A 213 -8.67 -11.73 -0.06
CA MET A 213 -9.92 -11.94 0.67
C MET A 213 -11.12 -11.75 -0.25
N LEU A 214 -12.07 -12.69 -0.22
CA LEU A 214 -13.35 -12.61 -0.93
C LEU A 214 -14.50 -12.21 0.00
N THR A 215 -14.41 -12.61 1.27
CA THR A 215 -15.26 -12.19 2.38
C THR A 215 -14.38 -12.08 3.63
N ASP A 216 -14.94 -11.71 4.75
CA ASP A 216 -14.25 -11.67 6.06
C ASP A 216 -13.79 -13.05 6.57
N THR A 217 -14.24 -14.13 5.92
CA THR A 217 -13.96 -15.53 6.30
C THR A 217 -13.55 -16.43 5.14
N LEU A 218 -13.51 -15.91 3.91
CA LEU A 218 -13.15 -16.67 2.72
C LEU A 218 -12.08 -15.95 1.92
N ALA A 219 -11.03 -16.67 1.59
CA ALA A 219 -9.96 -16.18 0.72
C ALA A 219 -9.82 -17.06 -0.53
N ALA A 220 -9.40 -16.45 -1.64
CA ALA A 220 -8.78 -17.19 -2.75
C ALA A 220 -7.27 -17.17 -2.56
N ALA A 221 -6.63 -18.34 -2.67
CA ALA A 221 -5.20 -18.47 -2.47
C ALA A 221 -4.55 -19.42 -3.48
N VAL A 222 -3.28 -19.17 -3.79
CA VAL A 222 -2.45 -20.10 -4.56
C VAL A 222 -1.95 -21.19 -3.61
N THR A 223 -2.70 -22.29 -3.53
CA THR A 223 -2.52 -23.35 -2.51
C THR A 223 -1.16 -24.06 -2.56
N ASP A 224 -0.45 -23.98 -3.68
CA ASP A 224 0.91 -24.54 -3.81
C ASP A 224 1.99 -23.61 -3.17
N VAL A 225 1.60 -22.40 -2.77
CA VAL A 225 2.51 -21.35 -2.29
C VAL A 225 2.17 -20.90 -0.87
N VAL A 226 0.87 -20.75 -0.60
CA VAL A 226 0.38 -20.29 0.71
C VAL A 226 0.40 -21.46 1.69
N ASP A 227 1.06 -21.26 2.84
CA ASP A 227 1.05 -22.24 3.92
C ASP A 227 -0.39 -22.51 4.38
N PRO A 228 -0.85 -23.79 4.37
CA PRO A 228 -2.21 -24.12 4.82
C PRO A 228 -2.49 -23.80 6.29
N GLN A 229 -1.48 -23.43 7.07
CA GLN A 229 -1.63 -23.02 8.46
C GLN A 229 -1.86 -21.50 8.62
N LEU A 230 -1.71 -20.73 7.56
CA LEU A 230 -2.01 -19.31 7.51
C LEU A 230 -3.54 -19.14 7.46
#